data_8d0ab179c9858b2b6a3d622e00a9107c
#
_entry.id   8d0ab179c9858b2b6a3d622e00a9107c
#
_cell.length_a   1.000
_cell.length_b   1.000
_cell.length_c   1.000
_cell.angle_alpha   90.00
_cell.angle_beta   90.00
_cell.angle_gamma   90.00
#
_symmetry.space_group_name_H-M   'P 1'
#
loop_
_entity.id
_entity.type
_entity.pdbx_description
1 polymer ?
#
loop_
_entity_poly.entity_id
_entity_poly.type
_entity_poly.pdbx_seq_one_letter_code
_entity_poly.pdbx_strand_id
1 'polypeptide(L)'
;YNNDSFIFSGVMNMVTILIAGYHGFGNCGDEAILRAMVTSFRRMADDIDIVALSNDPDFTKKEYNIEAVQRFKLKEVLSAVKKCDILVLGGGTLLQDGTSTRSLVYYLSIVKAAEIFGKRVMLYANGIGPVDGKINRCLMRRVLKKAECITLREKLSCNDLNNIGVKNENTIVTADPAF
;
A
#
# COMPACT_ATOMS: atom_id res chain seq x y z
N TYR A 1 19.60 8.12 50.04
CA TYR A 1 18.57 8.33 48.99
C TYR A 1 19.04 7.63 47.75
N ASN A 2 18.46 6.42 47.52
CA ASN A 2 18.70 5.63 46.32
C ASN A 2 17.86 6.21 45.17
N ASN A 3 18.51 6.74 44.14
CA ASN A 3 17.92 7.02 42.87
C ASN A 3 18.03 5.76 41.98
N ASP A 4 17.07 4.87 42.10
CA ASP A 4 16.87 3.81 41.11
C ASP A 4 16.17 4.45 39.88
N SER A 5 17.00 4.90 38.94
CA SER A 5 16.54 5.25 37.61
C SER A 5 16.13 3.96 36.89
N PHE A 6 14.85 3.65 36.90
CA PHE A 6 14.27 2.64 36.04
C PHE A 6 14.49 3.06 34.56
N ILE A 7 15.56 2.56 33.95
CA ILE A 7 15.73 2.61 32.51
C ILE A 7 14.78 1.57 31.94
N PHE A 8 13.60 2.03 31.52
CA PHE A 8 12.76 1.26 30.60
C PHE A 8 13.52 1.14 29.29
N SER A 9 14.29 0.07 29.10
CA SER A 9 14.72 -0.38 27.78
C SER A 9 13.52 -1.00 27.07
N GLY A 10 12.53 -0.18 26.72
CA GLY A 10 11.51 -0.56 25.77
C GLY A 10 12.20 -0.75 24.44
N VAL A 11 12.31 -1.99 23.96
CA VAL A 11 12.58 -2.27 22.55
C VAL A 11 11.42 -1.63 21.80
N MET A 12 11.63 -0.41 21.27
CA MET A 12 10.68 0.20 20.37
C MET A 12 10.65 -0.71 19.14
N ASN A 13 9.60 -1.49 19.00
CA ASN A 13 9.40 -2.31 17.81
C ASN A 13 9.13 -1.34 16.64
N MET A 14 10.12 -1.16 15.77
CA MET A 14 9.97 -0.37 14.55
C MET A 14 8.85 -0.97 13.70
N VAL A 15 7.89 -0.14 13.29
CA VAL A 15 6.79 -0.56 12.43
C VAL A 15 7.26 -0.60 10.98
N THR A 16 7.18 -1.75 10.35
CA THR A 16 7.57 -1.90 8.93
C THR A 16 6.36 -1.71 8.02
N ILE A 17 6.40 -0.68 7.19
CA ILE A 17 5.41 -0.41 6.15
C ILE A 17 5.92 -0.91 4.80
N LEU A 18 5.16 -1.80 4.16
CA LEU A 18 5.41 -2.23 2.79
C LEU A 18 4.49 -1.46 1.83
N ILE A 19 5.09 -0.67 0.94
CA ILE A 19 4.36 0.09 -0.09
C ILE A 19 4.33 -0.71 -1.38
N ALA A 20 3.13 -0.99 -1.90
CA ALA A 20 2.91 -1.58 -3.21
C ALA A 20 2.23 -0.58 -4.14
N GLY A 21 2.85 -0.30 -5.29
CA GLY A 21 2.37 0.66 -6.28
C GLY A 21 3.07 0.48 -7.62
N TYR A 22 2.91 1.41 -8.54
CA TYR A 22 3.57 1.38 -9.85
C TYR A 22 4.91 2.15 -9.82
N HIS A 23 5.82 1.72 -8.95
CA HIS A 23 7.07 2.41 -8.66
C HIS A 23 8.27 1.83 -9.44
N GLY A 24 9.26 2.68 -9.72
CA GLY A 24 10.49 2.29 -10.41
C GLY A 24 10.33 2.08 -11.92
N PHE A 25 9.30 2.66 -12.54
CA PHE A 25 9.10 2.66 -13.99
C PHE A 25 9.42 4.00 -14.65
N GLY A 26 9.85 4.99 -13.87
CA GLY A 26 10.12 6.34 -14.36
C GLY A 26 8.87 7.16 -14.68
N ASN A 27 7.71 6.77 -14.17
CA ASN A 27 6.48 7.55 -14.29
C ASN A 27 6.46 8.64 -13.22
N CYS A 28 6.58 9.90 -13.65
CA CYS A 28 6.68 11.04 -12.73
C CYS A 28 5.50 11.13 -11.74
N GLY A 29 4.28 10.77 -12.15
CA GLY A 29 3.11 10.80 -11.27
C GLY A 29 3.20 9.76 -10.14
N ASP A 30 3.52 8.52 -10.49
CA ASP A 30 3.64 7.44 -9.50
C ASP A 30 4.86 7.65 -8.58
N GLU A 31 5.95 8.22 -9.11
CA GLU A 31 7.13 8.58 -8.32
C GLU A 31 6.83 9.75 -7.36
N ALA A 32 6.06 10.75 -7.79
CA ALA A 32 5.62 11.85 -6.92
C ALA A 32 4.74 11.33 -5.77
N ILE A 33 3.84 10.41 -6.05
CA ILE A 33 3.00 9.75 -5.04
C ILE A 33 3.86 8.98 -4.04
N LEU A 34 4.85 8.19 -4.49
CA LEU A 34 5.75 7.48 -3.58
C LEU A 34 6.51 8.46 -2.68
N ARG A 35 7.04 9.55 -3.24
CA ARG A 35 7.72 10.60 -2.48
C ARG A 35 6.82 11.22 -1.41
N ALA A 36 5.59 11.55 -1.77
CA ALA A 36 4.61 12.11 -0.84
C ALA A 36 4.27 11.13 0.31
N MET A 37 4.10 9.85 0.00
CA MET A 37 3.84 8.81 1.00
C MET A 37 5.01 8.64 1.97
N VAL A 38 6.24 8.50 1.45
CA VAL A 38 7.47 8.38 2.27
C VAL A 38 7.62 9.60 3.18
N THR A 39 7.43 10.80 2.64
CA THR A 39 7.50 12.04 3.41
C THR A 39 6.43 12.10 4.51
N SER A 40 5.20 11.70 4.18
CA SER A 40 4.09 11.71 5.13
C SER A 40 4.30 10.71 6.25
N PHE A 41 4.72 9.49 5.94
CA PHE A 41 4.95 8.46 6.97
C PHE A 41 6.11 8.83 7.90
N ARG A 42 7.19 9.38 7.38
CA ARG A 42 8.31 9.87 8.22
C ARG A 42 7.94 11.03 9.14
N ARG A 43 6.96 11.86 8.75
CA ARG A 43 6.44 12.94 9.61
C ARG A 43 5.53 12.42 10.72
N MET A 44 4.93 11.24 10.54
CA MET A 44 4.00 10.68 11.52
C MET A 44 4.71 10.02 12.70
N ALA A 45 5.85 9.38 12.45
CA ALA A 45 6.64 8.73 13.49
C ALA A 45 8.09 8.52 13.02
N ASP A 46 9.03 8.62 13.95
CA ASP A 46 10.47 8.44 13.70
C ASP A 46 10.89 6.96 13.62
N ASP A 47 10.08 6.05 14.15
CA ASP A 47 10.33 4.62 14.30
C ASP A 47 9.60 3.78 13.23
N ILE A 48 9.57 4.28 11.98
CA ILE A 48 8.95 3.59 10.84
C ILE A 48 10.02 3.16 9.83
N ASP A 49 10.05 1.86 9.56
CA ASP A 49 10.76 1.29 8.41
C ASP A 49 9.86 1.27 7.18
N ILE A 50 10.35 1.82 6.07
CA ILE A 50 9.61 1.85 4.80
C ILE A 50 10.32 0.98 3.78
N VAL A 51 9.56 0.05 3.20
CA VAL A 51 10.00 -0.81 2.10
C VAL A 51 9.07 -0.61 0.92
N ALA A 52 9.59 -0.40 -0.30
CA ALA A 52 8.76 -0.28 -1.50
C ALA A 52 8.94 -1.48 -2.44
N LEU A 53 7.85 -1.95 -3.04
CA LEU A 53 7.92 -2.83 -4.19
C LEU A 53 8.19 -1.99 -5.43
N SER A 54 9.33 -2.20 -6.07
CA SER A 54 9.80 -1.40 -7.20
C SER A 54 10.23 -2.26 -8.38
N ASN A 55 10.11 -1.71 -9.59
CA ASN A 55 10.70 -2.28 -10.80
C ASN A 55 12.22 -2.02 -10.88
N ASP A 56 12.67 -0.90 -10.31
CA ASP A 56 14.07 -0.53 -10.16
C ASP A 56 14.38 -0.26 -8.68
N PRO A 57 14.69 -1.31 -7.89
CA PRO A 57 14.97 -1.16 -6.46
C PRO A 57 16.16 -0.25 -6.15
N ASP A 58 17.20 -0.28 -6.98
CA ASP A 58 18.42 0.49 -6.72
C ASP A 58 18.15 2.00 -6.88
N PHE A 59 17.43 2.39 -7.93
CA PHE A 59 16.94 3.75 -8.10
C PHE A 59 16.07 4.17 -6.90
N THR A 60 15.08 3.35 -6.54
CA THR A 60 14.12 3.65 -5.47
C THR A 60 14.81 3.82 -4.12
N LYS A 61 15.76 2.96 -3.79
CA LYS A 61 16.57 3.08 -2.55
C LYS A 61 17.32 4.40 -2.50
N LYS A 62 18.02 4.71 -3.57
CA LYS A 62 18.86 5.92 -3.65
C LYS A 62 18.02 7.19 -3.61
N GLU A 63 16.93 7.23 -4.37
CA GLU A 63 16.10 8.42 -4.56
C GLU A 63 15.29 8.79 -3.32
N TYR A 64 14.76 7.79 -2.61
CA TYR A 64 13.86 8.01 -1.46
C TYR A 64 14.51 7.69 -0.11
N ASN A 65 15.73 7.16 -0.11
CA ASN A 65 16.44 6.70 1.09
C ASN A 65 15.59 5.71 1.91
N ILE A 66 14.96 4.73 1.26
CA ILE A 66 14.16 3.65 1.84
C ILE A 66 14.66 2.29 1.33
N GLU A 67 14.22 1.20 1.95
CA GLU A 67 14.45 -0.12 1.37
C GLU A 67 13.50 -0.38 0.19
N ALA A 68 13.95 -1.18 -0.77
CA ALA A 68 13.14 -1.57 -1.92
C ALA A 68 13.40 -3.01 -2.34
N VAL A 69 12.35 -3.66 -2.87
CA VAL A 69 12.33 -5.05 -3.29
C VAL A 69 11.85 -5.15 -4.73
N GLN A 70 12.49 -6.04 -5.52
CA GLN A 70 12.10 -6.24 -6.92
C GLN A 70 10.68 -6.84 -7.01
N ARG A 71 9.75 -6.06 -7.56
CA ARG A 71 8.31 -6.37 -7.58
C ARG A 71 7.91 -7.63 -8.33
N PHE A 72 8.72 -8.12 -9.26
CA PHE A 72 8.45 -9.33 -10.03
C PHE A 72 9.14 -10.58 -9.49
N LYS A 73 9.98 -10.47 -8.48
CA LYS A 73 10.58 -11.61 -7.80
C LYS A 73 9.67 -12.12 -6.69
N LEU A 74 8.79 -13.05 -7.04
CA LEU A 74 7.73 -13.55 -6.15
C LEU A 74 8.22 -13.94 -4.74
N LYS A 75 9.36 -14.63 -4.64
CA LYS A 75 9.92 -15.02 -3.34
C LYS A 75 10.29 -13.82 -2.48
N GLU A 76 10.89 -12.78 -3.09
CA GLU A 76 11.27 -11.54 -2.40
C GLU A 76 10.02 -10.76 -1.96
N VAL A 77 9.01 -10.65 -2.85
CA VAL A 77 7.72 -10.01 -2.54
C VAL A 77 7.04 -10.70 -1.36
N LEU A 78 6.90 -12.04 -1.40
CA LEU A 78 6.27 -12.79 -0.31
C LEU A 78 7.05 -12.67 1.00
N SER A 79 8.39 -12.63 0.93
CA SER A 79 9.22 -12.39 2.11
C SER A 79 8.99 -11.00 2.70
N ALA A 80 8.91 -9.96 1.86
CA ALA A 80 8.62 -8.60 2.29
C ALA A 80 7.22 -8.49 2.91
N VAL A 81 6.20 -9.08 2.27
CA VAL A 81 4.83 -9.13 2.82
C VAL A 81 4.78 -9.85 4.17
N LYS A 82 5.53 -10.94 4.33
CA LYS A 82 5.59 -11.67 5.61
C LYS A 82 6.26 -10.87 6.73
N LYS A 83 7.24 -10.02 6.39
CA LYS A 83 8.01 -9.24 7.36
C LYS A 83 7.34 -7.92 7.75
N CYS A 84 6.54 -7.32 6.87
CA CYS A 84 5.91 -6.04 7.17
C CYS A 84 4.83 -6.20 8.25
N ASP A 85 4.47 -5.10 8.89
CA ASP A 85 3.33 -4.99 9.80
C ASP A 85 2.10 -4.48 9.07
N ILE A 86 2.32 -3.56 8.12
CA ILE A 86 1.27 -2.92 7.34
C ILE A 86 1.64 -2.98 5.86
N LEU A 87 0.72 -3.51 5.04
CA LEU A 87 0.76 -3.34 3.59
C LEU A 87 -0.03 -2.09 3.20
N VAL A 88 0.61 -1.16 2.53
CA VAL A 88 -0.03 0.02 1.94
C VAL A 88 -0.08 -0.16 0.42
N LEU A 89 -1.28 -0.27 -0.13
CA LEU A 89 -1.48 -0.17 -1.58
C LEU A 89 -1.63 1.31 -1.91
N GLY A 90 -0.59 1.90 -2.49
CA GLY A 90 -0.46 3.35 -2.54
C GLY A 90 -0.57 3.94 -3.93
N GLY A 91 -1.45 4.94 -4.02
CA GLY A 91 -1.54 5.88 -5.11
C GLY A 91 -1.95 5.35 -6.47
N GLY A 92 -2.29 6.26 -7.36
CA GLY A 92 -2.66 5.93 -8.72
C GLY A 92 -3.97 5.16 -8.86
N THR A 93 -4.36 4.82 -10.08
CA THR A 93 -5.52 3.98 -10.38
C THR A 93 -5.07 2.54 -10.63
N LEU A 94 -4.66 1.85 -9.56
CA LEU A 94 -4.10 0.49 -9.63
C LEU A 94 -5.17 -0.58 -9.77
N LEU A 95 -6.36 -0.31 -9.24
CA LEU A 95 -7.48 -1.25 -9.15
C LEU A 95 -8.50 -0.98 -10.25
N GLN A 96 -8.14 -1.38 -11.47
CA GLN A 96 -8.97 -1.29 -12.67
C GLN A 96 -8.64 -2.46 -13.62
N ASP A 97 -9.58 -2.87 -14.48
CA ASP A 97 -9.32 -3.89 -15.49
C ASP A 97 -9.35 -3.35 -16.94
N GLY A 98 -9.70 -2.08 -17.11
CA GLY A 98 -9.71 -1.42 -18.40
C GLY A 98 -8.35 -1.35 -19.10
N THR A 99 -7.25 -1.24 -18.33
CA THR A 99 -5.88 -1.26 -18.87
C THR A 99 -5.33 -2.68 -18.90
N SER A 100 -5.47 -3.45 -17.82
CA SER A 100 -4.94 -4.80 -17.71
C SER A 100 -5.52 -5.59 -16.54
N THR A 101 -6.25 -6.66 -16.83
CA THR A 101 -6.67 -7.65 -15.82
C THR A 101 -5.47 -8.24 -15.06
N ARG A 102 -4.30 -8.42 -15.73
CA ARG A 102 -3.09 -8.96 -15.08
C ARG A 102 -2.59 -8.01 -13.97
N SER A 103 -2.62 -6.71 -14.23
CA SER A 103 -2.22 -5.70 -13.24
C SER A 103 -3.15 -5.74 -12.02
N LEU A 104 -4.45 -5.75 -12.23
CA LEU A 104 -5.44 -5.86 -11.17
C LEU A 104 -5.21 -7.13 -10.31
N VAL A 105 -5.07 -8.29 -10.96
CA VAL A 105 -4.83 -9.57 -10.27
C VAL A 105 -3.52 -9.55 -9.49
N TYR A 106 -2.47 -8.93 -10.03
CA TYR A 106 -1.19 -8.76 -9.35
C TYR A 106 -1.37 -8.00 -8.01
N TYR A 107 -1.99 -6.83 -8.02
CA TYR A 107 -2.19 -6.07 -6.78
C TYR A 107 -3.12 -6.78 -5.80
N LEU A 108 -4.21 -7.37 -6.28
CA LEU A 108 -5.11 -8.16 -5.43
C LEU A 108 -4.41 -9.38 -4.82
N SER A 109 -3.46 -10.00 -5.52
CA SER A 109 -2.69 -11.13 -4.99
C SER A 109 -1.76 -10.72 -3.86
N ILE A 110 -1.14 -9.54 -3.94
CA ILE A 110 -0.31 -8.99 -2.86
C ILE A 110 -1.16 -8.70 -1.62
N VAL A 111 -2.30 -8.03 -1.81
CA VAL A 111 -3.25 -7.77 -0.72
C VAL A 111 -3.72 -9.08 -0.09
N LYS A 112 -4.04 -10.07 -0.93
CA LYS A 112 -4.47 -11.39 -0.44
C LYS A 112 -3.37 -12.13 0.33
N ALA A 113 -2.12 -12.02 -0.11
CA ALA A 113 -0.99 -12.58 0.62
C ALA A 113 -0.83 -11.90 2.00
N ALA A 114 -0.97 -10.58 2.07
CA ALA A 114 -0.94 -9.85 3.34
C ALA A 114 -2.04 -10.32 4.30
N GLU A 115 -3.27 -10.49 3.81
CA GLU A 115 -4.37 -11.05 4.60
C GLU A 115 -4.06 -12.46 5.14
N ILE A 116 -3.50 -13.33 4.29
CA ILE A 116 -3.14 -14.72 4.68
C ILE A 116 -2.07 -14.70 5.78
N PHE A 117 -1.12 -13.77 5.71
CA PHE A 117 -0.09 -13.61 6.75
C PHE A 117 -0.56 -12.78 7.96
N GLY A 118 -1.86 -12.42 8.04
CA GLY A 118 -2.42 -11.64 9.14
C GLY A 118 -1.92 -10.21 9.22
N LYS A 119 -1.51 -9.63 8.09
CA LYS A 119 -1.00 -8.27 8.03
C LYS A 119 -2.13 -7.26 7.85
N ARG A 120 -1.96 -6.08 8.44
CA ARG A 120 -2.88 -4.96 8.23
C ARG A 120 -2.75 -4.46 6.80
N VAL A 121 -3.86 -4.10 6.18
CA VAL A 121 -3.91 -3.61 4.80
C VAL A 121 -4.60 -2.27 4.73
N MET A 122 -3.93 -1.31 4.11
CA MET A 122 -4.48 0.02 3.84
C MET A 122 -4.41 0.33 2.34
N LEU A 123 -5.49 0.82 1.78
CA LEU A 123 -5.48 1.49 0.49
C LEU A 123 -5.28 2.99 0.75
N TYR A 124 -4.23 3.57 0.19
CA TYR A 124 -3.85 4.95 0.45
C TYR A 124 -4.08 5.83 -0.77
N ALA A 125 -5.10 6.70 -0.69
CA ALA A 125 -5.47 7.65 -1.73
C ALA A 125 -5.57 7.03 -3.14
N ASN A 126 -6.16 5.83 -3.23
CA ASN A 126 -6.30 5.15 -4.51
C ASN A 126 -7.42 5.76 -5.35
N GLY A 127 -7.15 5.86 -6.67
CA GLY A 127 -8.21 5.88 -7.65
C GLY A 127 -8.74 4.47 -7.90
N ILE A 128 -10.05 4.31 -7.96
CA ILE A 128 -10.70 3.08 -8.41
C ILE A 128 -11.20 3.34 -9.82
N GLY A 129 -10.71 2.58 -10.77
CA GLY A 129 -11.18 2.67 -12.14
C GLY A 129 -12.32 1.70 -12.44
N PRO A 130 -12.86 1.74 -13.67
CA PRO A 130 -13.89 0.81 -14.07
C PRO A 130 -13.37 -0.63 -13.99
N VAL A 131 -14.22 -1.50 -13.43
CA VAL A 131 -14.00 -2.94 -13.39
C VAL A 131 -15.20 -3.63 -14.00
N ASP A 132 -15.06 -4.04 -15.24
CA ASP A 132 -16.17 -4.58 -16.03
C ASP A 132 -16.30 -6.10 -15.89
N GLY A 133 -15.18 -6.80 -15.67
CA GLY A 133 -15.16 -8.24 -15.53
C GLY A 133 -15.89 -8.73 -14.27
N LYS A 134 -16.92 -9.58 -14.43
CA LYS A 134 -17.66 -10.15 -13.29
C LYS A 134 -16.75 -10.89 -12.28
N ILE A 135 -15.74 -11.59 -12.78
CA ILE A 135 -14.74 -12.30 -11.96
C ILE A 135 -13.89 -11.28 -11.20
N ASN A 136 -13.43 -10.23 -11.87
CA ASN A 136 -12.62 -9.17 -11.28
C ASN A 136 -13.37 -8.45 -10.17
N ARG A 137 -14.64 -8.11 -10.38
CA ARG A 137 -15.53 -7.56 -9.35
C ARG A 137 -15.67 -8.50 -8.13
N CYS A 138 -15.82 -9.79 -8.37
CA CYS A 138 -15.92 -10.77 -7.30
C CYS A 138 -14.61 -10.86 -6.48
N LEU A 139 -13.45 -10.84 -7.16
CA LEU A 139 -12.14 -10.84 -6.51
C LEU A 139 -11.94 -9.57 -5.69
N MET A 140 -12.21 -8.40 -6.25
CA MET A 140 -12.11 -7.13 -5.53
C MET A 140 -12.97 -7.13 -4.26
N ARG A 141 -14.24 -7.53 -4.37
CA ARG A 141 -15.13 -7.61 -3.20
C ARG A 141 -14.58 -8.50 -2.09
N ARG A 142 -14.03 -9.68 -2.46
CA ARG A 142 -13.49 -10.62 -1.49
C ARG A 142 -12.25 -10.10 -0.77
N VAL A 143 -11.40 -9.40 -1.51
CA VAL A 143 -10.12 -8.93 -1.01
C VAL A 143 -10.29 -7.62 -0.26
N LEU A 144 -10.92 -6.62 -0.88
CA LEU A 144 -10.93 -5.26 -0.32
C LEU A 144 -11.87 -5.09 0.89
N LYS A 145 -12.90 -5.94 1.05
CA LYS A 145 -13.76 -5.86 2.26
C LYS A 145 -13.02 -6.10 3.57
N LYS A 146 -11.84 -6.72 3.51
CA LYS A 146 -11.00 -7.01 4.68
C LYS A 146 -9.90 -5.98 4.90
N ALA A 147 -9.76 -5.00 4.00
CA ALA A 147 -8.83 -3.91 4.22
C ALA A 147 -9.23 -3.16 5.49
N GLU A 148 -8.25 -2.82 6.31
CA GLU A 148 -8.48 -2.10 7.57
C GLU A 148 -8.95 -0.67 7.33
N CYS A 149 -8.40 -0.04 6.29
CA CYS A 149 -8.77 1.32 5.88
C CYS A 149 -8.66 1.45 4.36
N ILE A 150 -9.61 2.16 3.77
CA ILE A 150 -9.59 2.53 2.36
C ILE A 150 -9.71 4.04 2.25
N THR A 151 -8.63 4.71 1.84
CA THR A 151 -8.71 6.11 1.45
C THR A 151 -8.72 6.23 -0.07
N LEU A 152 -9.60 7.07 -0.58
CA LEU A 152 -9.81 7.30 -2.01
C LEU A 152 -9.50 8.76 -2.32
N ARG A 153 -8.85 9.02 -3.46
CA ARG A 153 -8.47 10.39 -3.82
C ARG A 153 -9.66 11.23 -4.34
N GLU A 154 -10.78 10.60 -4.69
CA GLU A 154 -11.91 11.28 -5.31
C GLU A 154 -13.25 10.56 -5.07
N LYS A 155 -14.35 11.32 -5.14
CA LYS A 155 -15.72 10.78 -4.96
C LYS A 155 -16.13 9.78 -6.03
N LEU A 156 -15.61 9.92 -7.27
CA LEU A 156 -15.90 8.99 -8.36
C LEU A 156 -15.43 7.58 -8.00
N SER A 157 -14.23 7.44 -7.48
CA SER A 157 -13.69 6.17 -6.99
C SER A 157 -14.55 5.53 -5.90
N CYS A 158 -15.19 6.33 -5.05
CA CYS A 158 -16.12 5.83 -4.05
C CYS A 158 -17.38 5.24 -4.71
N ASN A 159 -17.92 5.90 -5.74
CA ASN A 159 -19.05 5.37 -6.51
C ASN A 159 -18.70 4.05 -7.20
N ASP A 160 -17.51 3.98 -7.82
CA ASP A 160 -17.04 2.76 -8.48
C ASP A 160 -16.86 1.61 -7.48
N LEU A 161 -16.29 1.88 -6.31
CA LEU A 161 -16.14 0.91 -5.24
C LEU A 161 -17.50 0.35 -4.78
N ASN A 162 -18.48 1.24 -4.60
CA ASN A 162 -19.86 0.88 -4.25
C ASN A 162 -20.53 0.06 -5.37
N ASN A 163 -20.36 0.45 -6.64
CA ASN A 163 -20.91 -0.26 -7.80
C ASN A 163 -20.30 -1.67 -7.95
N ILE A 164 -19.04 -1.85 -7.55
CA ILE A 164 -18.40 -3.16 -7.48
C ILE A 164 -18.99 -3.99 -6.33
N GLY A 165 -19.59 -3.34 -5.33
CA GLY A 165 -20.19 -3.96 -4.16
C GLY A 165 -19.18 -4.21 -3.03
N VAL A 166 -18.10 -3.44 -2.97
CA VAL A 166 -17.19 -3.41 -1.82
C VAL A 166 -17.84 -2.52 -0.75
N LYS A 167 -18.16 -3.12 0.38
CA LYS A 167 -18.64 -2.41 1.58
C LYS A 167 -17.55 -2.48 2.63
N ASN A 168 -16.96 -1.35 2.96
CA ASN A 168 -15.96 -1.19 4.02
C ASN A 168 -16.30 0.10 4.78
N GLU A 169 -16.58 -0.03 6.07
CA GLU A 169 -17.03 1.08 6.93
C GLU A 169 -15.93 2.13 7.13
N ASN A 170 -14.66 1.73 6.97
CA ASN A 170 -13.50 2.61 7.09
C ASN A 170 -13.08 3.17 5.71
N THR A 171 -14.04 3.48 4.84
CA THR A 171 -13.77 4.12 3.55
C THR A 171 -13.93 5.64 3.66
N ILE A 172 -12.86 6.37 3.33
CA ILE A 172 -12.78 7.84 3.43
C ILE A 172 -12.34 8.42 2.09
N VAL A 173 -12.99 9.50 1.65
CA VAL A 173 -12.52 10.27 0.49
C VAL A 173 -11.55 11.35 0.99
N THR A 174 -10.35 11.36 0.43
CA THR A 174 -9.26 12.29 0.75
C THR A 174 -8.87 13.11 -0.49
N ALA A 175 -7.63 13.54 -0.57
CA ALA A 175 -7.03 14.15 -1.76
C ALA A 175 -5.95 13.24 -2.35
N ASP A 176 -5.53 13.53 -3.58
CA ASP A 176 -4.35 12.90 -4.18
C ASP A 176 -3.10 13.36 -3.39
N PRO A 177 -2.23 12.45 -2.93
CA PRO A 177 -1.09 12.80 -2.10
C PRO A 177 0.01 13.57 -2.86
N ALA A 178 -0.07 13.66 -4.18
CA ALA A 178 0.89 14.41 -4.99
C ALA A 178 0.62 15.93 -5.04
N PHE A 179 -0.47 16.40 -4.39
CA PHE A 179 -0.82 17.82 -4.28
C PHE A 179 -0.46 18.42 -2.94
#